data_f354593ea7c533eef3b9efdbec2a0965
#
_entry.id   f354593ea7c533eef3b9efdbec2a0965
#
_cell.length_a   1.000
_cell.length_b   1.000
_cell.length_c   1.000
_cell.angle_alpha   90.00
_cell.angle_beta   90.00
_cell.angle_gamma   90.00
#
_symmetry.space_group_name_H-M   'P 1'
#
loop_
_entity.id
_entity.type
_entity.pdbx_description
1 polymer ?
#
loop_
_entity_poly.entity_id
_entity_poly.type
_entity_poly.pdbx_seq_one_letter_code
_entity_poly.pdbx_strand_id
1 'polypeptide(L)'
;ITIGVRVGFAYLTLGTVASPLEGLVEIKIGKTLTNKEYFVIKYSGPIRSAGGTAAAVSVILVDYLRKKFGYAAYDPTEKEIQRMVTEVYDYHERITNLQYKPSEEEVAFMVKHVPVQIDGDPSEKIDVSNYKDLERIETNRVRNGPCLVVAECLAQKAEKIWTQLSKWMKEFGLEHWA
;
A
#
# COMPACT_ATOMS: atom_id res chain seq x y z
N ILE A 1 -11.76 1.37 -13.05
CA ILE A 1 -10.64 1.95 -12.27
C ILE A 1 -9.45 0.98 -12.29
N THR A 2 -9.58 -0.26 -11.82
CA THR A 2 -8.48 -1.26 -11.77
C THR A 2 -7.73 -1.40 -13.11
N ILE A 3 -8.46 -1.56 -14.23
CA ILE A 3 -7.86 -1.67 -15.56
C ILE A 3 -7.04 -0.42 -15.91
N GLY A 4 -7.59 0.78 -15.68
CA GLY A 4 -6.89 2.03 -15.98
C GLY A 4 -5.63 2.21 -15.15
N VAL A 5 -5.67 1.86 -13.86
CA VAL A 5 -4.48 1.90 -12.98
C VAL A 5 -3.44 0.89 -13.42
N ARG A 6 -3.83 -0.34 -13.78
CA ARG A 6 -2.90 -1.37 -14.30
C ARG A 6 -2.26 -0.93 -15.62
N VAL A 7 -2.99 -0.28 -16.51
CA VAL A 7 -2.44 0.28 -17.77
C VAL A 7 -1.42 1.38 -17.46
N GLY A 8 -1.75 2.32 -16.57
CA GLY A 8 -0.81 3.36 -16.13
C GLY A 8 0.44 2.77 -15.47
N PHE A 9 0.26 1.75 -14.62
CA PHE A 9 1.35 1.04 -13.97
C PHE A 9 2.23 0.28 -14.98
N ALA A 10 1.64 -0.35 -15.99
CA ALA A 10 2.38 -0.97 -17.09
C ALA A 10 3.26 0.05 -17.83
N TYR A 11 2.76 1.25 -18.03
CA TYR A 11 3.53 2.35 -18.65
C TYR A 11 4.75 2.75 -17.80
N LEU A 12 4.60 2.82 -16.49
CA LEU A 12 5.68 3.15 -15.55
C LEU A 12 6.75 2.06 -15.45
N THR A 13 6.37 0.83 -15.79
CA THR A 13 7.24 -0.35 -15.71
C THR A 13 7.67 -0.87 -17.07
N LEU A 14 7.62 -0.02 -18.12
CA LEU A 14 8.08 -0.35 -19.47
C LEU A 14 9.50 -0.94 -19.43
N GLY A 15 9.63 -2.18 -19.93
CA GLY A 15 10.88 -2.92 -19.94
C GLY A 15 11.04 -3.96 -18.83
N THR A 16 10.12 -4.04 -17.88
CA THR A 16 10.03 -5.15 -16.93
C THR A 16 8.97 -6.18 -17.38
N VAL A 17 9.21 -7.44 -17.07
CA VAL A 17 8.35 -8.57 -17.42
C VAL A 17 6.99 -8.46 -16.70
N ALA A 18 5.98 -9.21 -17.13
CA ALA A 18 4.56 -9.17 -16.66
C ALA A 18 4.30 -9.19 -15.14
N SER A 19 5.26 -9.65 -14.32
CA SER A 19 5.14 -9.77 -12.86
C SER A 19 4.67 -8.52 -12.11
N PRO A 20 5.09 -7.27 -12.46
CA PRO A 20 4.61 -6.08 -11.74
C PRO A 20 3.09 -5.91 -11.80
N LEU A 21 2.48 -6.24 -12.93
CA LEU A 21 1.03 -6.13 -13.11
C LEU A 21 0.25 -7.17 -12.29
N GLU A 22 0.87 -8.33 -12.05
CA GLU A 22 0.32 -9.37 -11.19
C GLU A 22 0.40 -8.97 -9.71
N GLY A 23 1.37 -8.12 -9.38
CA GLY A 23 1.55 -7.58 -8.02
C GLY A 23 0.47 -6.59 -7.59
N LEU A 24 -0.14 -5.84 -8.53
CA LEU A 24 -1.33 -5.02 -8.29
C LEU A 24 -2.57 -5.82 -8.70
N VAL A 25 -3.18 -6.50 -7.73
CA VAL A 25 -4.27 -7.45 -7.99
C VAL A 25 -5.55 -6.73 -8.40
N GLU A 26 -6.06 -5.85 -7.55
CA GLU A 26 -7.29 -5.09 -7.80
C GLU A 26 -7.38 -3.82 -6.94
N ILE A 27 -8.33 -2.95 -7.29
CA ILE A 27 -8.74 -1.81 -6.48
C ILE A 27 -10.21 -2.02 -6.14
N LYS A 28 -10.50 -2.13 -4.85
CA LYS A 28 -11.85 -2.25 -4.29
C LYS A 28 -12.33 -0.91 -3.72
N ILE A 29 -13.61 -0.83 -3.46
CA ILE A 29 -14.27 0.26 -2.75
C ILE A 29 -14.55 -0.23 -1.32
N GLY A 30 -13.99 0.44 -0.34
CA GLY A 30 -14.30 0.26 1.08
C GLY A 30 -15.22 1.37 1.61
N LYS A 31 -15.65 1.23 2.86
CA LYS A 31 -16.45 2.24 3.57
C LYS A 31 -15.67 2.76 4.78
N THR A 32 -15.60 4.09 4.89
CA THR A 32 -15.04 4.79 6.07
C THR A 32 -15.93 4.59 7.29
N LEU A 33 -15.43 4.98 8.46
CA LEU A 33 -16.20 4.99 9.71
C LEU A 33 -17.45 5.88 9.62
N THR A 34 -17.45 6.85 8.70
CA THR A 34 -18.60 7.73 8.40
C THR A 34 -19.39 7.29 7.16
N ASN A 35 -19.23 6.03 6.74
CA ASN A 35 -19.92 5.40 5.59
C ASN A 35 -19.66 6.07 4.22
N LYS A 36 -18.54 6.80 4.07
CA LYS A 36 -18.10 7.32 2.77
C LYS A 36 -17.25 6.28 2.04
N GLU A 37 -17.24 6.33 0.72
CA GLU A 37 -16.45 5.40 -0.10
C GLU A 37 -14.98 5.83 -0.19
N TYR A 38 -14.06 4.87 -0.07
CA TYR A 38 -12.63 5.06 -0.25
C TYR A 38 -12.01 3.90 -1.05
N PHE A 39 -10.77 4.05 -1.51
CA PHE A 39 -10.08 3.02 -2.27
C PHE A 39 -9.24 2.09 -1.40
N VAL A 40 -9.38 0.79 -1.66
CA VAL A 40 -8.58 -0.30 -1.12
C VAL A 40 -7.75 -0.87 -2.27
N ILE A 41 -6.44 -0.91 -2.14
CA ILE A 41 -5.53 -1.48 -3.14
C ILE A 41 -5.07 -2.84 -2.65
N LYS A 42 -5.38 -3.91 -3.39
CA LYS A 42 -4.86 -5.24 -3.10
C LYS A 42 -3.57 -5.52 -3.84
N TYR A 43 -2.54 -5.78 -3.06
CA TYR A 43 -1.21 -6.18 -3.54
C TYR A 43 -0.91 -7.64 -3.24
N SER A 44 -0.04 -8.24 -4.07
CA SER A 44 0.50 -9.59 -3.88
C SER A 44 2.03 -9.59 -4.01
N GLY A 45 2.67 -10.68 -3.62
CA GLY A 45 4.13 -10.82 -3.61
C GLY A 45 4.87 -10.40 -4.88
N PRO A 46 4.36 -10.68 -6.10
CA PRO A 46 4.98 -10.22 -7.35
C PRO A 46 5.21 -8.72 -7.46
N ILE A 47 4.57 -7.88 -6.63
CA ILE A 47 4.83 -6.43 -6.59
C ILE A 47 6.31 -6.10 -6.34
N ARG A 48 7.05 -6.99 -5.68
CA ARG A 48 8.47 -6.83 -5.43
C ARG A 48 9.29 -6.70 -6.72
N SER A 49 8.89 -7.38 -7.80
CA SER A 49 9.57 -7.32 -9.10
C SER A 49 9.33 -6.01 -9.88
N ALA A 50 8.36 -5.20 -9.49
CA ALA A 50 8.15 -3.87 -10.05
C ALA A 50 9.28 -2.90 -9.70
N GLY A 51 10.03 -3.19 -8.63
CA GLY A 51 10.92 -2.25 -7.98
C GLY A 51 10.17 -1.27 -7.06
N GLY A 52 10.77 -0.98 -5.90
CA GLY A 52 10.09 -0.23 -4.83
C GLY A 52 9.54 1.13 -5.25
N THR A 53 10.27 1.86 -6.11
CA THR A 53 9.82 3.18 -6.58
C THR A 53 8.54 3.09 -7.43
N ALA A 54 8.47 2.16 -8.37
CA ALA A 54 7.27 2.01 -9.21
C ALA A 54 6.07 1.54 -8.40
N ALA A 55 6.26 0.62 -7.47
CA ALA A 55 5.20 0.17 -6.56
C ALA A 55 4.68 1.31 -5.68
N ALA A 56 5.56 2.15 -5.11
CA ALA A 56 5.14 3.31 -4.34
C ALA A 56 4.39 4.34 -5.20
N VAL A 57 4.84 4.60 -6.43
CA VAL A 57 4.15 5.49 -7.38
C VAL A 57 2.75 4.95 -7.70
N SER A 58 2.53 3.63 -7.72
CA SER A 58 1.17 3.08 -7.92
C SER A 58 0.20 3.48 -6.80
N VAL A 59 0.66 3.56 -5.56
CA VAL A 59 -0.15 4.04 -4.41
C VAL A 59 -0.53 5.50 -4.61
N ILE A 60 0.44 6.35 -4.99
CA ILE A 60 0.23 7.78 -5.24
C ILE A 60 -0.72 7.99 -6.42
N LEU A 61 -0.60 7.19 -7.49
CA LEU A 61 -1.50 7.23 -8.63
C LEU A 61 -2.96 6.91 -8.22
N VAL A 62 -3.15 5.92 -7.37
CA VAL A 62 -4.49 5.58 -6.88
C VAL A 62 -5.05 6.71 -6.00
N ASP A 63 -4.22 7.33 -5.16
CA ASP A 63 -4.65 8.50 -4.40
C ASP A 63 -5.01 9.70 -5.30
N TYR A 64 -4.22 9.95 -6.34
CA TYR A 64 -4.58 10.97 -7.34
C TYR A 64 -5.96 10.72 -7.94
N LEU A 65 -6.24 9.47 -8.35
CA LEU A 65 -7.55 9.09 -8.89
C LEU A 65 -8.65 9.19 -7.83
N ARG A 66 -8.36 8.80 -6.57
CA ARG A 66 -9.28 8.98 -5.44
C ARG A 66 -9.75 10.44 -5.34
N LYS A 67 -8.82 11.39 -5.35
CA LYS A 67 -9.14 12.83 -5.31
C LYS A 67 -9.93 13.27 -6.54
N LYS A 68 -9.53 12.86 -7.74
CA LYS A 68 -10.21 13.23 -8.98
C LYS A 68 -11.64 12.71 -9.06
N PHE A 69 -11.94 11.55 -8.51
CA PHE A 69 -13.27 10.97 -8.47
C PHE A 69 -14.08 11.35 -7.22
N GLY A 70 -13.52 12.14 -6.31
CA GLY A 70 -14.21 12.61 -5.11
C GLY A 70 -14.41 11.55 -4.02
N TYR A 71 -13.62 10.48 -4.00
CA TYR A 71 -13.65 9.49 -2.93
C TYR A 71 -12.99 9.99 -1.66
N ALA A 72 -13.48 9.53 -0.49
CA ALA A 72 -12.92 9.89 0.80
C ALA A 72 -11.49 9.33 0.97
N ALA A 73 -10.72 9.93 1.87
CA ALA A 73 -9.49 9.30 2.35
C ALA A 73 -9.82 8.12 3.27
N TYR A 74 -8.95 7.10 3.25
CA TYR A 74 -8.97 6.03 4.24
C TYR A 74 -8.77 6.62 5.65
N ASP A 75 -9.56 6.17 6.59
CA ASP A 75 -9.58 6.61 7.99
C ASP A 75 -9.27 5.40 8.92
N PRO A 76 -8.01 4.95 8.99
CA PRO A 76 -7.66 3.77 9.77
C PRO A 76 -7.98 3.96 11.25
N THR A 77 -8.52 2.92 11.88
CA THR A 77 -8.59 2.84 13.33
C THR A 77 -7.21 2.57 13.91
N GLU A 78 -7.00 2.89 15.19
CA GLU A 78 -5.75 2.55 15.87
C GLU A 78 -5.43 1.05 15.79
N LYS A 79 -6.45 0.19 15.89
CA LYS A 79 -6.26 -1.26 15.75
C LYS A 79 -5.78 -1.67 14.35
N GLU A 80 -6.24 -1.03 13.30
CA GLU A 80 -5.79 -1.29 11.92
C GLU A 80 -4.36 -0.81 11.69
N ILE A 81 -3.98 0.33 12.30
CA ILE A 81 -2.60 0.83 12.28
C ILE A 81 -1.69 -0.20 12.96
N GLN A 82 -2.03 -0.60 14.18
CA GLN A 82 -1.24 -1.56 14.95
C GLN A 82 -1.23 -2.96 14.34
N ARG A 83 -2.29 -3.34 13.60
CA ARG A 83 -2.31 -4.57 12.82
C ARG A 83 -1.24 -4.55 11.72
N MET A 84 -1.08 -3.46 10.98
CA MET A 84 -0.05 -3.38 9.94
C MET A 84 1.36 -3.39 10.54
N VAL A 85 1.58 -2.68 11.65
CA VAL A 85 2.85 -2.73 12.40
C VAL A 85 3.19 -4.18 12.76
N THR A 86 2.27 -4.85 13.43
CA THR A 86 2.44 -6.26 13.82
C THR A 86 2.72 -7.17 12.61
N GLU A 87 1.96 -6.98 11.53
CA GLU A 87 2.06 -7.85 10.35
C GLU A 87 3.40 -7.68 9.61
N VAL A 88 3.92 -6.46 9.49
CA VAL A 88 5.25 -6.19 8.90
C VAL A 88 6.36 -6.86 9.73
N TYR A 89 6.26 -6.80 11.05
CA TYR A 89 7.24 -7.44 11.94
C TYR A 89 7.11 -8.96 11.93
N ASP A 90 5.89 -9.51 11.99
CA ASP A 90 5.66 -10.96 11.84
C ASP A 90 6.19 -11.48 10.50
N TYR A 91 5.97 -10.73 9.42
CA TYR A 91 6.48 -11.09 8.10
C TYR A 91 8.01 -11.11 8.07
N HIS A 92 8.65 -10.07 8.62
CA HIS A 92 10.11 -9.98 8.69
C HIS A 92 10.74 -11.10 9.54
N GLU A 93 10.18 -11.39 10.71
CA GLU A 93 10.80 -12.25 11.71
C GLU A 93 10.43 -13.73 11.52
N ARG A 94 9.24 -14.03 10.99
CA ARG A 94 8.70 -15.37 10.94
C ARG A 94 8.63 -15.98 9.54
N ILE A 95 8.71 -15.16 8.49
CA ILE A 95 8.57 -15.61 7.10
C ILE A 95 9.87 -15.37 6.31
N THR A 96 10.27 -14.12 6.14
CA THR A 96 11.47 -13.76 5.38
C THR A 96 11.97 -12.36 5.74
N ASN A 97 13.28 -12.18 5.75
CA ASN A 97 13.87 -10.89 5.98
C ASN A 97 13.48 -9.88 4.89
N LEU A 98 12.88 -8.77 5.30
CA LEU A 98 12.68 -7.61 4.45
C LEU A 98 14.04 -6.96 4.12
N GLN A 99 14.18 -6.42 2.92
CA GLN A 99 15.38 -5.65 2.52
C GLN A 99 15.51 -4.34 3.32
N TYR A 100 14.39 -3.81 3.78
CA TYR A 100 14.30 -2.67 4.67
C TYR A 100 13.27 -2.98 5.76
N LYS A 101 13.70 -2.96 7.01
CA LYS A 101 12.80 -3.07 8.17
C LYS A 101 12.56 -1.66 8.71
N PRO A 102 11.41 -1.05 8.43
CA PRO A 102 11.05 0.25 9.02
C PRO A 102 10.84 0.12 10.53
N SER A 103 10.98 1.23 11.25
CA SER A 103 10.56 1.27 12.66
C SER A 103 9.04 1.14 12.80
N GLU A 104 8.58 0.81 13.99
CA GLU A 104 7.13 0.74 14.27
C GLU A 104 6.45 2.08 14.03
N GLU A 105 7.12 3.18 14.40
CA GLU A 105 6.65 4.55 14.20
C GLU A 105 6.54 4.89 12.71
N GLU A 106 7.50 4.46 11.88
CA GLU A 106 7.44 4.67 10.42
C GLU A 106 6.27 3.92 9.80
N VAL A 107 6.05 2.65 10.19
CA VAL A 107 4.90 1.88 9.70
C VAL A 107 3.60 2.53 10.14
N ALA A 108 3.47 2.87 11.42
CA ALA A 108 2.27 3.50 11.97
C ALA A 108 1.99 4.85 11.29
N PHE A 109 3.03 5.66 11.07
CA PHE A 109 2.92 6.94 10.36
C PHE A 109 2.38 6.75 8.94
N MET A 110 2.94 5.83 8.18
CA MET A 110 2.49 5.58 6.81
C MET A 110 1.05 5.10 6.75
N VAL A 111 0.68 4.12 7.57
CA VAL A 111 -0.71 3.61 7.58
C VAL A 111 -1.70 4.70 7.96
N LYS A 112 -1.33 5.56 8.90
CA LYS A 112 -2.17 6.67 9.36
C LYS A 112 -2.36 7.76 8.29
N HIS A 113 -1.36 8.02 7.47
CA HIS A 113 -1.34 9.19 6.58
C HIS A 113 -1.57 8.84 5.10
N VAL A 114 -1.33 7.59 4.68
CA VAL A 114 -1.62 7.17 3.31
C VAL A 114 -3.14 7.12 3.10
N PRO A 115 -3.69 7.92 2.16
CA PRO A 115 -5.13 8.13 2.05
C PRO A 115 -5.88 7.01 1.30
N VAL A 116 -5.22 5.89 1.04
CA VAL A 116 -5.78 4.66 0.46
C VAL A 116 -5.38 3.47 1.33
N GLN A 117 -6.25 2.49 1.47
CA GLN A 117 -5.91 1.29 2.23
C GLN A 117 -5.01 0.38 1.40
N ILE A 118 -3.85 0.02 1.96
CA ILE A 118 -2.96 -0.99 1.40
C ILE A 118 -3.36 -2.34 1.97
N ASP A 119 -3.84 -3.24 1.10
CA ASP A 119 -4.40 -4.53 1.45
C ASP A 119 -3.84 -5.63 0.54
N GLY A 120 -4.23 -6.87 0.75
CA GLY A 120 -3.83 -8.02 -0.05
C GLY A 120 -4.51 -9.30 0.41
N ASP A 121 -4.47 -10.31 -0.44
CA ASP A 121 -4.97 -11.63 -0.08
C ASP A 121 -3.98 -12.36 0.84
N PRO A 122 -4.45 -13.33 1.67
CA PRO A 122 -3.58 -14.11 2.53
C PRO A 122 -2.56 -14.89 1.69
N SER A 123 -1.28 -14.66 1.95
CA SER A 123 -0.18 -15.33 1.22
C SER A 123 0.55 -16.36 2.08
N GLU A 124 0.46 -16.21 3.40
CA GLU A 124 1.20 -17.05 4.33
C GLU A 124 0.25 -17.98 5.10
N LYS A 125 0.80 -19.10 5.60
CA LYS A 125 0.01 -20.09 6.35
C LYS A 125 -0.11 -19.76 7.84
N ILE A 126 0.47 -18.66 8.28
CA ILE A 126 0.45 -18.23 9.68
C ILE A 126 -0.47 -17.01 9.86
N ASP A 127 -1.07 -16.93 11.03
CA ASP A 127 -1.80 -15.74 11.46
C ASP A 127 -0.83 -14.70 12.02
N VAL A 128 -1.25 -13.43 11.95
CA VAL A 128 -0.60 -12.35 12.71
C VAL A 128 -0.67 -12.63 14.20
N SER A 129 0.35 -12.20 14.92
CA SER A 129 0.47 -12.44 16.35
C SER A 129 -0.57 -11.65 17.16
N ASN A 130 -1.03 -10.49 16.68
CA ASN A 130 -1.98 -9.62 17.38
C ASN A 130 -2.92 -8.89 16.40
N TYR A 131 -3.90 -8.16 16.93
CA TYR A 131 -4.88 -7.34 16.17
C TYR A 131 -5.62 -8.13 15.07
N LYS A 132 -6.27 -9.23 15.51
CA LYS A 132 -7.11 -10.10 14.68
C LYS A 132 -8.55 -9.61 14.60
N ASP A 133 -9.33 -10.22 13.70
CA ASP A 133 -10.78 -10.03 13.56
C ASP A 133 -11.21 -8.57 13.35
N LEU A 134 -10.47 -7.86 12.48
CA LEU A 134 -10.78 -6.47 12.14
C LEU A 134 -11.76 -6.43 10.96
N GLU A 135 -12.83 -5.64 11.09
CA GLU A 135 -13.93 -5.58 10.13
C GLU A 135 -13.49 -5.25 8.70
N ARG A 136 -12.52 -4.31 8.55
CA ARG A 136 -12.05 -3.86 7.23
C ARG A 136 -10.79 -4.59 6.74
N ILE A 137 -10.37 -5.64 7.42
CA ILE A 137 -9.26 -6.52 7.01
C ILE A 137 -9.78 -7.97 6.97
N GLU A 138 -9.96 -8.47 5.75
CA GLU A 138 -10.70 -9.72 5.48
C GLU A 138 -10.02 -11.00 6.02
N THR A 139 -8.76 -10.92 6.52
CA THR A 139 -8.02 -12.10 6.96
C THR A 139 -7.15 -11.83 8.18
N ASN A 140 -7.01 -12.86 9.01
CA ASN A 140 -6.02 -12.86 10.11
C ASN A 140 -4.64 -13.36 9.68
N ARG A 141 -4.53 -13.94 8.49
CA ARG A 141 -3.26 -14.43 7.96
C ARG A 141 -2.36 -13.29 7.52
N VAL A 142 -1.06 -13.54 7.60
CA VAL A 142 -0.03 -12.61 7.09
C VAL A 142 -0.12 -12.51 5.57
N ARG A 143 0.00 -11.27 5.07
CA ARG A 143 -0.09 -10.90 3.65
C ARG A 143 1.22 -10.27 3.18
N ASN A 144 1.91 -10.92 2.27
CA ASN A 144 3.21 -10.43 1.78
C ASN A 144 3.12 -9.12 0.99
N GLY A 145 2.09 -8.95 0.14
CA GLY A 145 1.92 -7.74 -0.68
C GLY A 145 1.92 -6.45 0.12
N PRO A 146 1.00 -6.27 1.10
CA PRO A 146 0.98 -5.10 1.98
C PRO A 146 2.30 -4.87 2.74
N CYS A 147 2.90 -5.92 3.30
CA CYS A 147 4.17 -5.82 4.02
C CYS A 147 5.30 -5.28 3.12
N LEU A 148 5.40 -5.81 1.89
CA LEU A 148 6.39 -5.37 0.91
C LEU A 148 6.16 -3.91 0.48
N VAL A 149 4.91 -3.52 0.21
CA VAL A 149 4.58 -2.16 -0.24
C VAL A 149 4.86 -1.14 0.86
N VAL A 150 4.46 -1.41 2.08
CA VAL A 150 4.71 -0.50 3.21
C VAL A 150 6.21 -0.39 3.50
N ALA A 151 6.93 -1.51 3.64
CA ALA A 151 8.33 -1.50 4.06
C ALA A 151 9.30 -1.16 2.92
N GLU A 152 9.28 -1.92 1.83
CA GLU A 152 10.31 -1.83 0.78
C GLU A 152 9.97 -0.80 -0.32
N CYS A 153 8.71 -0.38 -0.41
CA CYS A 153 8.29 0.56 -1.44
C CYS A 153 8.04 1.96 -0.85
N LEU A 154 7.17 2.13 0.13
CA LEU A 154 6.89 3.44 0.70
C LEU A 154 8.02 3.90 1.63
N ALA A 155 8.31 3.17 2.71
CA ALA A 155 9.32 3.58 3.67
C ALA A 155 10.71 3.68 3.04
N GLN A 156 11.20 2.60 2.46
CA GLN A 156 12.55 2.57 1.90
C GLN A 156 12.78 3.58 0.78
N LYS A 157 11.75 3.94 0.02
CA LYS A 157 11.88 4.81 -1.16
C LYS A 157 11.32 6.23 -0.95
N ALA A 158 10.90 6.59 0.26
CA ALA A 158 10.27 7.87 0.56
C ALA A 158 11.09 9.07 0.03
N GLU A 159 12.37 9.16 0.37
CA GLU A 159 13.27 10.23 -0.08
C GLU A 159 13.39 10.28 -1.60
N LYS A 160 13.54 9.13 -2.25
CA LYS A 160 13.64 9.06 -3.71
C LYS A 160 12.34 9.49 -4.38
N ILE A 161 11.21 9.07 -3.86
CA ILE A 161 9.89 9.48 -4.37
C ILE A 161 9.71 10.97 -4.22
N TRP A 162 10.03 11.53 -3.05
CA TRP A 162 9.99 12.96 -2.81
C TRP A 162 10.85 13.74 -3.80
N THR A 163 12.10 13.33 -3.99
CA THR A 163 13.03 13.98 -4.93
C THR A 163 12.49 13.99 -6.37
N GLN A 164 11.81 12.91 -6.79
CA GLN A 164 11.29 12.78 -8.15
C GLN A 164 9.96 13.50 -8.36
N LEU A 165 9.07 13.48 -7.37
CA LEU A 165 7.67 13.91 -7.55
C LEU A 165 7.35 15.25 -6.90
N SER A 166 8.15 15.77 -5.96
CA SER A 166 7.84 16.99 -5.20
C SER A 166 7.51 18.20 -6.10
N LYS A 167 8.25 18.36 -7.18
CA LYS A 167 8.03 19.45 -8.17
C LYS A 167 6.68 19.36 -8.91
N TRP A 168 6.06 18.19 -8.96
CA TRP A 168 4.78 17.95 -9.63
C TRP A 168 3.59 17.88 -8.66
N MET A 169 3.84 17.70 -7.36
CA MET A 169 2.81 17.44 -6.36
C MET A 169 1.76 18.57 -6.30
N LYS A 170 2.20 19.82 -6.42
CA LYS A 170 1.28 20.98 -6.45
C LYS A 170 0.38 20.97 -7.69
N GLU A 171 0.94 20.65 -8.86
CA GLU A 171 0.18 20.61 -10.12
C GLU A 171 -0.89 19.51 -10.08
N PHE A 172 -0.58 18.39 -9.44
CA PHE A 172 -1.51 17.26 -9.31
C PHE A 172 -2.39 17.34 -8.05
N GLY A 173 -2.21 18.35 -7.20
CA GLY A 173 -2.97 18.49 -5.95
C GLY A 173 -2.61 17.39 -4.93
N LEU A 174 -1.35 16.99 -4.87
CA LEU A 174 -0.82 15.92 -4.03
C LEU A 174 0.13 16.42 -2.92
N GLU A 175 0.01 17.69 -2.52
CA GLU A 175 0.89 18.32 -1.53
C GLU A 175 0.86 17.63 -0.16
N HIS A 176 -0.19 16.90 0.14
CA HIS A 176 -0.32 16.12 1.38
C HIS A 176 0.62 14.91 1.46
N TRP A 177 1.36 14.62 0.38
CA TRP A 177 2.45 13.64 0.38
C TRP A 177 3.82 14.25 0.77
N ALA A 178 3.88 15.56 1.05
CA ALA A 178 5.08 16.29 1.43
C ALA A 178 5.56 16.01 2.86
#